data_31011725d7bb80340fc89ed9bc9bcfaf
#
_entry.id   31011725d7bb80340fc89ed9bc9bcfaf
#
_cell.length_a   1.000
_cell.length_b   1.000
_cell.length_c   1.000
_cell.angle_alpha   90.00
_cell.angle_beta   90.00
_cell.angle_gamma   90.00
#
_symmetry.space_group_name_H-M   'P 1'
#
loop_
_entity.id
_entity.type
_entity.pdbx_description
1 polymer ?
#
loop_
_entity_poly.entity_id
_entity_poly.type
_entity_poly.pdbx_seq_one_letter_code
_entity_poly.pdbx_strand_id
1 'polypeptide(L)'
;MLHAMTNFFVRLVRKYLPQPFTLAVMLSVIVYIMGMLIMKKSAHEMNQYWGKGFFSLYGFTMQMVLVLVTGHALASAPVMQRLLKALANIPKSPRRAVLFMAFVGCLTSYLNWAFGLIAGALVAKELAKNNIGKGLHYPLLVAAAYGGNVIRGPSSSIPLVIA
;
A
#
# COMPACT_ATOMS: atom_id res chain seq x y z
N MET A 1 26.97 1.86 0.76
CA MET A 1 26.40 0.55 1.07
C MET A 1 24.88 0.53 0.96
N LEU A 2 24.13 1.40 1.65
CA LEU A 2 22.65 1.43 1.59
C LEU A 2 22.09 1.53 0.16
N HIS A 3 22.65 2.40 -0.69
CA HIS A 3 22.20 2.53 -2.09
C HIS A 3 22.40 1.25 -2.93
N ALA A 4 23.47 0.50 -2.68
CA ALA A 4 23.72 -0.75 -3.37
C ALA A 4 22.69 -1.83 -2.94
N MET A 5 22.42 -1.93 -1.64
CA MET A 5 21.38 -2.82 -1.11
C MET A 5 19.99 -2.45 -1.64
N THR A 6 19.62 -1.18 -1.60
CA THR A 6 18.32 -0.72 -2.12
C THR A 6 18.17 -1.07 -3.59
N ASN A 7 19.18 -0.82 -4.41
CA ASN A 7 19.14 -1.14 -5.84
C ASN A 7 19.08 -2.65 -6.10
N PHE A 8 19.76 -3.45 -5.29
CA PHE A 8 19.68 -4.91 -5.36
C PHE A 8 18.25 -5.39 -5.09
N PHE A 9 17.64 -4.97 -3.98
CA PHE A 9 16.26 -5.35 -3.63
C PHE A 9 15.25 -4.85 -4.66
N VAL A 10 15.40 -3.64 -5.17
CA VAL A 10 14.51 -3.10 -6.23
C VAL A 10 14.59 -3.95 -7.50
N ARG A 11 15.80 -4.39 -7.91
CA ARG A 11 15.96 -5.27 -9.07
C ARG A 11 15.37 -6.65 -8.82
N LEU A 12 15.58 -7.22 -7.63
CA LEU A 12 15.05 -8.50 -7.23
C LEU A 12 13.51 -8.51 -7.30
N VAL A 13 12.90 -7.49 -6.67
CA VAL A 13 11.44 -7.32 -6.65
C VAL A 13 10.88 -7.14 -8.06
N ARG A 14 11.50 -6.27 -8.88
CA ARG A 14 11.05 -6.05 -10.26
C ARG A 14 11.14 -7.29 -11.14
N LYS A 15 12.12 -8.16 -10.90
CA LYS A 15 12.37 -9.33 -11.75
C LYS A 15 11.56 -10.55 -11.32
N TYR A 16 11.36 -10.75 -10.01
CA TYR A 16 10.84 -12.00 -9.46
C TYR A 16 9.49 -11.87 -8.76
N LEU A 17 9.06 -10.66 -8.41
CA LEU A 17 7.76 -10.51 -7.74
C LEU A 17 6.64 -10.57 -8.78
N PRO A 18 5.80 -11.62 -8.76
CA PRO A 18 4.63 -11.69 -9.64
C PRO A 18 3.62 -10.61 -9.25
N GLN A 19 2.65 -10.38 -10.12
CA GLN A 19 1.54 -9.47 -9.81
C GLN A 19 0.83 -9.94 -8.52
N PRO A 20 0.33 -9.02 -7.67
CA PRO A 20 -0.31 -9.38 -6.40
C PRO A 20 -1.43 -10.41 -6.55
N PHE A 21 -2.19 -10.37 -7.62
CA PHE A 21 -3.23 -11.35 -7.92
C PHE A 21 -2.64 -12.74 -8.16
N THR A 22 -1.60 -12.86 -8.97
CA THR A 22 -0.91 -14.13 -9.25
C THR A 22 -0.33 -14.72 -7.96
N LEU A 23 0.28 -13.86 -7.11
CA LEU A 23 0.80 -14.29 -5.82
C LEU A 23 -0.31 -14.84 -4.92
N ALA A 24 -1.46 -14.16 -4.85
CA ALA A 24 -2.60 -14.60 -4.05
C ALA A 24 -3.14 -15.95 -4.53
N VAL A 25 -3.25 -16.15 -5.85
CA VAL A 25 -3.68 -17.44 -6.43
C VAL A 25 -2.67 -18.54 -6.11
N MET A 26 -1.38 -18.29 -6.31
CA MET A 26 -0.34 -19.27 -5.99
C MET A 26 -0.36 -19.68 -4.51
N LEU A 27 -0.45 -18.70 -3.60
CA LEU A 27 -0.54 -18.96 -2.17
C LEU A 27 -1.79 -19.78 -1.82
N SER A 28 -2.94 -19.46 -2.43
CA SER A 28 -4.19 -20.20 -2.21
C SER A 28 -4.04 -21.67 -2.62
N VAL A 29 -3.42 -21.92 -3.77
CA VAL A 29 -3.15 -23.30 -4.25
C VAL A 29 -2.19 -24.02 -3.31
N ILE A 30 -1.11 -23.37 -2.87
CA ILE A 30 -0.14 -23.97 -1.94
C ILE A 30 -0.84 -24.33 -0.62
N VAL A 31 -1.61 -23.42 -0.03
CA VAL A 31 -2.33 -23.66 1.23
C VAL A 31 -3.37 -24.79 1.06
N TYR A 32 -4.05 -24.84 -0.08
CA TYR A 32 -5.00 -25.92 -0.39
C TYR A 32 -4.32 -27.29 -0.42
N ILE A 33 -3.20 -27.39 -1.13
CA ILE A 33 -2.41 -28.65 -1.22
C ILE A 33 -1.85 -29.04 0.17
N MET A 34 -1.29 -28.07 0.91
CA MET A 34 -0.79 -28.31 2.26
C MET A 34 -1.89 -28.80 3.20
N GLY A 35 -3.09 -28.22 3.11
CA GLY A 35 -4.25 -28.66 3.90
C GLY A 35 -4.63 -30.12 3.62
N MET A 36 -4.59 -30.54 2.36
CA MET A 36 -4.82 -31.96 2.00
C MET A 36 -3.72 -32.88 2.52
N LEU A 37 -2.44 -32.50 2.36
CA LEU A 37 -1.30 -33.35 2.71
C LEU A 37 -1.05 -33.44 4.22
N ILE A 38 -1.07 -32.30 4.91
CA ILE A 38 -0.70 -32.21 6.33
C ILE A 38 -1.89 -32.57 7.21
N MET A 39 -3.08 -32.01 6.92
CA MET A 39 -4.28 -32.24 7.73
C MET A 39 -5.07 -33.48 7.29
N LYS A 40 -4.62 -34.19 6.25
CA LYS A 40 -5.27 -35.41 5.69
C LYS A 40 -6.78 -35.21 5.43
N LYS A 41 -7.16 -34.01 5.03
CA LYS A 41 -8.55 -33.67 4.72
C LYS A 41 -8.90 -34.06 3.29
N SER A 42 -10.15 -34.47 3.08
CA SER A 42 -10.64 -34.78 1.74
C SER A 42 -10.75 -33.50 0.88
N ALA A 43 -10.67 -33.65 -0.44
CA ALA A 43 -10.85 -32.52 -1.36
C ALA A 43 -12.23 -31.86 -1.18
N HIS A 44 -13.24 -32.63 -0.84
CA HIS A 44 -14.59 -32.10 -0.56
C HIS A 44 -14.63 -31.18 0.68
N GLU A 45 -13.99 -31.60 1.78
CA GLU A 45 -13.87 -30.78 2.98
C GLU A 45 -13.05 -29.50 2.71
N MET A 46 -11.95 -29.62 1.97
CA MET A 46 -11.13 -28.47 1.60
C MET A 46 -11.90 -27.45 0.75
N ASN A 47 -12.73 -27.91 -0.18
CA ASN A 47 -13.60 -27.03 -0.97
C ASN A 47 -14.62 -26.31 -0.10
N GLN A 48 -15.18 -26.98 0.91
CA GLN A 48 -16.11 -26.35 1.86
C GLN A 48 -15.39 -25.29 2.72
N TYR A 49 -14.20 -25.58 3.23
CA TYR A 49 -13.42 -24.61 4.00
C TYR A 49 -13.01 -23.41 3.15
N TRP A 50 -12.58 -23.66 1.92
CA TRP A 50 -12.19 -22.60 0.99
C TRP A 50 -13.40 -21.71 0.66
N GLY A 51 -14.56 -22.30 0.34
CA GLY A 51 -15.78 -21.56 0.08
C GLY A 51 -16.24 -20.72 1.27
N LYS A 52 -16.27 -21.31 2.48
CA LYS A 52 -16.61 -20.56 3.72
C LYS A 52 -15.64 -19.41 3.96
N GLY A 53 -14.34 -19.65 3.81
CA GLY A 53 -13.30 -18.62 3.95
C GLY A 53 -13.46 -17.49 2.95
N PHE A 54 -13.71 -17.83 1.69
CA PHE A 54 -13.93 -16.85 0.62
C PHE A 54 -15.13 -15.95 0.91
N PHE A 55 -16.27 -16.53 1.27
CA PHE A 55 -17.47 -15.74 1.56
C PHE A 55 -17.39 -14.98 2.89
N SER A 56 -16.62 -15.44 3.87
CA SER A 56 -16.40 -14.68 5.11
C SER A 56 -15.64 -13.37 4.87
N LEU A 57 -14.79 -13.31 3.83
CA LEU A 57 -14.05 -12.10 3.45
C LEU A 57 -14.87 -11.10 2.65
N TYR A 58 -16.10 -11.44 2.25
CA TYR A 58 -16.91 -10.57 1.38
C TYR A 58 -17.20 -9.21 2.02
N GLY A 59 -17.61 -9.19 3.28
CA GLY A 59 -17.86 -7.95 4.02
C GLY A 59 -16.62 -7.06 4.09
N PHE A 60 -15.48 -7.64 4.44
CA PHE A 60 -14.19 -6.94 4.46
C PHE A 60 -13.81 -6.40 3.07
N THR A 61 -13.96 -7.20 2.03
CA THR A 61 -13.66 -6.80 0.65
C THR A 61 -14.51 -5.61 0.24
N MET A 62 -15.81 -5.64 0.54
CA MET A 62 -16.72 -4.53 0.24
C MET A 62 -16.33 -3.24 0.98
N GLN A 63 -15.97 -3.33 2.25
CA GLN A 63 -15.44 -2.19 3.01
C GLN A 63 -14.18 -1.63 2.35
N MET A 64 -13.24 -2.48 1.94
CA MET A 64 -12.02 -2.05 1.26
C MET A 64 -12.31 -1.35 -0.07
N VAL A 65 -13.22 -1.88 -0.87
CA VAL A 65 -13.65 -1.27 -2.14
C VAL A 65 -14.21 0.14 -1.88
N LEU A 66 -15.13 0.27 -0.92
CA LEU A 66 -15.72 1.56 -0.59
C LEU A 66 -14.66 2.58 -0.11
N VAL A 67 -13.76 2.16 0.77
CA VAL A 67 -12.69 3.03 1.28
C VAL A 67 -11.75 3.46 0.15
N LEU A 68 -11.38 2.54 -0.76
CA LEU A 68 -10.52 2.87 -1.90
C LEU A 68 -11.22 3.81 -2.89
N VAL A 69 -12.49 3.56 -3.22
CA VAL A 69 -13.26 4.40 -4.14
C VAL A 69 -13.45 5.80 -3.57
N THR A 70 -13.86 5.92 -2.32
CA THR A 70 -14.05 7.22 -1.65
C THR A 70 -12.73 7.95 -1.47
N GLY A 71 -11.66 7.25 -1.06
CA GLY A 71 -10.31 7.81 -0.96
C GLY A 71 -9.78 8.31 -2.30
N HIS A 72 -10.01 7.56 -3.39
CA HIS A 72 -9.64 7.98 -4.74
C HIS A 72 -10.45 9.18 -5.21
N ALA A 73 -11.75 9.20 -4.99
CA ALA A 73 -12.61 10.34 -5.31
C ALA A 73 -12.16 11.61 -4.59
N LEU A 74 -11.85 11.51 -3.30
CA LEU A 74 -11.32 12.61 -2.50
C LEU A 74 -9.97 13.12 -3.05
N ALA A 75 -9.03 12.21 -3.31
CA ALA A 75 -7.71 12.57 -3.83
C ALA A 75 -7.77 13.16 -5.26
N SER A 76 -8.81 12.80 -6.04
CA SER A 76 -9.04 13.30 -7.40
C SER A 76 -9.77 14.64 -7.43
N ALA A 77 -10.33 15.09 -6.31
CA ALA A 77 -11.00 16.37 -6.23
C ALA A 77 -10.05 17.53 -6.58
N PRO A 78 -10.47 18.53 -7.40
CA PRO A 78 -9.59 19.61 -7.87
C PRO A 78 -8.93 20.40 -6.75
N VAL A 79 -9.65 20.61 -5.65
CA VAL A 79 -9.13 21.30 -4.47
C VAL A 79 -8.01 20.49 -3.82
N MET A 80 -8.22 19.19 -3.65
CA MET A 80 -7.23 18.30 -3.06
C MET A 80 -5.98 18.19 -3.94
N GLN A 81 -6.15 18.07 -5.26
CA GLN A 81 -5.03 18.06 -6.19
C GLN A 81 -4.18 19.35 -6.14
N ARG A 82 -4.83 20.51 -6.01
CA ARG A 82 -4.11 21.79 -5.84
C ARG A 82 -3.30 21.80 -4.54
N LEU A 83 -3.90 21.32 -3.45
CA LEU A 83 -3.23 21.20 -2.15
C LEU A 83 -2.03 20.25 -2.22
N LEU A 84 -2.21 19.06 -2.79
CA LEU A 84 -1.13 18.08 -2.91
C LEU A 84 0.02 18.58 -3.81
N LYS A 85 -0.29 19.30 -4.89
CA LYS A 85 0.72 19.97 -5.73
C LYS A 85 1.46 21.09 -4.98
N ALA A 86 0.75 21.91 -4.20
CA ALA A 86 1.37 22.93 -3.37
C ALA A 86 2.32 22.31 -2.34
N LEU A 87 1.90 21.25 -1.67
CA LEU A 87 2.72 20.50 -0.73
C LEU A 87 3.98 19.91 -1.41
N ALA A 88 3.85 19.39 -2.63
CA ALA A 88 4.98 18.84 -3.38
C ALA A 88 6.03 19.88 -3.79
N ASN A 89 5.71 21.18 -3.76
CA ASN A 89 6.64 22.26 -4.06
C ASN A 89 7.46 22.74 -2.84
N ILE A 90 7.12 22.30 -1.63
CA ILE A 90 7.79 22.76 -0.40
C ILE A 90 9.24 22.27 -0.30
N PRO A 91 9.58 20.99 -0.53
CA PRO A 91 10.95 20.52 -0.37
C PRO A 91 11.81 20.87 -1.58
N LYS A 92 12.89 21.61 -1.33
CA LYS A 92 13.84 22.07 -2.36
C LYS A 92 15.04 21.12 -2.57
N SER A 93 15.19 20.08 -1.75
CA SER A 93 16.31 19.14 -1.86
C SER A 93 15.83 17.67 -1.74
N PRO A 94 16.53 16.70 -2.35
CA PRO A 94 16.15 15.28 -2.33
C PRO A 94 15.99 14.71 -0.91
N ARG A 95 16.89 15.05 0.01
CA ARG A 95 16.81 14.60 1.42
C ARG A 95 15.57 15.15 2.13
N ARG A 96 15.30 16.45 1.95
CA ARG A 96 14.10 17.08 2.52
C ARG A 96 12.83 16.54 1.89
N ALA A 97 12.84 16.18 0.61
CA ALA A 97 11.72 15.55 -0.07
C ALA A 97 11.34 14.21 0.55
N VAL A 98 12.33 13.37 0.90
CA VAL A 98 12.08 12.07 1.56
C VAL A 98 11.51 12.25 2.97
N LEU A 99 12.10 13.13 3.79
CA LEU A 99 11.60 13.42 5.13
C LEU A 99 10.20 14.03 5.11
N PHE A 100 9.97 14.98 4.22
CA PHE A 100 8.67 15.59 4.02
C PHE A 100 7.63 14.56 3.58
N MET A 101 8.02 13.64 2.69
CA MET A 101 7.14 12.57 2.23
C MET A 101 6.75 11.60 3.36
N ALA A 102 7.70 11.25 4.24
CA ALA A 102 7.41 10.45 5.43
C ALA A 102 6.41 11.17 6.34
N PHE A 103 6.61 12.46 6.59
CA PHE A 103 5.69 13.27 7.41
C PHE A 103 4.29 13.35 6.82
N VAL A 104 4.18 13.65 5.52
CA VAL A 104 2.88 13.68 4.80
C VAL A 104 2.22 12.31 4.82
N GLY A 105 2.98 11.25 4.61
CA GLY A 105 2.49 9.87 4.70
C GLY A 105 1.93 9.54 6.08
N CYS A 106 2.63 9.92 7.15
CA CYS A 106 2.17 9.74 8.52
C CYS A 106 0.87 10.52 8.79
N LEU A 107 0.82 11.79 8.42
CA LEU A 107 -0.33 12.66 8.67
C LEU A 107 -1.58 12.20 7.92
N THR A 108 -1.44 11.89 6.64
CA THR A 108 -2.56 11.44 5.80
C THR A 108 -3.04 10.04 6.19
N SER A 109 -2.13 9.14 6.55
CA SER A 109 -2.47 7.79 7.03
C SER A 109 -3.10 7.80 8.42
N TYR A 110 -2.74 8.78 9.27
CA TYR A 110 -3.39 8.97 10.57
C TYR A 110 -4.87 9.34 10.40
N LEU A 111 -5.19 10.22 9.44
CA LEU A 111 -6.57 10.60 9.14
C LEU A 111 -7.36 9.43 8.55
N ASN A 112 -6.85 8.84 7.49
CA ASN A 112 -7.42 7.66 6.84
C ASN A 112 -6.31 6.91 6.09
N TRP A 113 -6.12 5.63 6.40
CA TRP A 113 -5.05 4.82 5.83
C TRP A 113 -5.11 4.68 4.30
N ALA A 114 -6.31 4.54 3.73
CA ALA A 114 -6.48 4.42 2.28
C ALA A 114 -6.28 5.77 1.57
N PHE A 115 -6.76 6.87 2.16
CA PHE A 115 -6.45 8.22 1.68
C PHE A 115 -4.95 8.47 1.72
N GLY A 116 -4.26 8.05 2.79
CA GLY A 116 -2.81 8.14 2.92
C GLY A 116 -2.06 7.45 1.80
N LEU A 117 -2.48 6.25 1.39
CA LEU A 117 -1.90 5.53 0.25
C LEU A 117 -2.02 6.31 -1.04
N ILE A 118 -3.21 6.81 -1.36
CA ILE A 118 -3.49 7.50 -2.62
C ILE A 118 -2.82 8.89 -2.62
N ALA A 119 -2.99 9.67 -1.56
CA ALA A 119 -2.37 10.98 -1.42
C ALA A 119 -0.84 10.87 -1.43
N GLY A 120 -0.29 9.87 -0.72
CA GLY A 120 1.13 9.56 -0.72
C GLY A 120 1.67 9.27 -2.11
N ALA A 121 0.98 8.45 -2.90
CA ALA A 121 1.37 8.14 -4.27
C ALA A 121 1.34 9.37 -5.18
N LEU A 122 0.32 10.22 -5.05
CA LEU A 122 0.18 11.46 -5.84
C LEU A 122 1.27 12.47 -5.49
N VAL A 123 1.51 12.72 -4.19
CA VAL A 123 2.57 13.64 -3.74
C VAL A 123 3.95 13.12 -4.15
N ALA A 124 4.20 11.82 -4.00
CA ALA A 124 5.46 11.20 -4.43
C ALA A 124 5.70 11.39 -5.93
N LYS A 125 4.65 11.24 -6.76
CA LYS A 125 4.71 11.46 -8.21
C LYS A 125 5.05 12.91 -8.56
N GLU A 126 4.40 13.87 -7.92
CA GLU A 126 4.65 15.30 -8.15
C GLU A 126 6.04 15.73 -7.63
N LEU A 127 6.46 15.24 -6.45
CA LEU A 127 7.81 15.46 -5.94
C LEU A 127 8.90 14.91 -6.87
N ALA A 128 8.65 13.72 -7.44
CA ALA A 128 9.58 13.14 -8.41
C ALA A 128 9.70 14.02 -9.67
N LYS A 129 8.58 14.52 -10.20
CA LYS A 129 8.58 15.44 -11.35
C LYS A 129 9.37 16.72 -11.07
N ASN A 130 9.16 17.33 -9.90
CA ASN A 130 9.80 18.59 -9.52
C ASN A 130 11.30 18.45 -9.22
N ASN A 131 11.79 17.22 -9.06
CA ASN A 131 13.18 16.91 -8.74
C ASN A 131 13.86 16.04 -9.80
N ILE A 132 13.38 16.05 -11.05
CA ILE A 132 14.02 15.38 -12.17
C ILE A 132 15.45 15.93 -12.32
N GLY A 133 16.44 15.06 -12.44
CA GLY A 133 17.86 15.44 -12.58
C GLY A 133 18.57 15.79 -11.27
N LYS A 134 17.89 15.88 -10.12
CA LYS A 134 18.50 16.22 -8.82
C LYS A 134 18.91 14.98 -7.99
N GLY A 135 18.95 13.79 -8.59
CA GLY A 135 19.36 12.55 -7.91
C GLY A 135 18.33 12.01 -6.90
N LEU A 136 17.06 12.38 -7.01
CA LEU A 136 15.99 11.84 -6.17
C LEU A 136 15.68 10.40 -6.57
N HIS A 137 15.79 9.49 -5.60
CA HIS A 137 15.48 8.08 -5.81
C HIS A 137 13.99 7.82 -5.57
N TYR A 138 13.20 7.67 -6.64
CA TYR A 138 11.74 7.50 -6.58
C TYR A 138 11.27 6.33 -5.69
N PRO A 139 11.87 5.12 -5.75
CA PRO A 139 11.49 4.03 -4.85
C PRO A 139 11.66 4.38 -3.37
N LEU A 140 12.66 5.16 -2.99
CA LEU A 140 12.86 5.61 -1.62
C LEU A 140 11.75 6.58 -1.19
N LEU A 141 11.30 7.43 -2.11
CA LEU A 141 10.20 8.36 -1.85
C LEU A 141 8.88 7.61 -1.60
N VAL A 142 8.61 6.59 -2.41
CA VAL A 142 7.43 5.72 -2.25
C VAL A 142 7.53 4.93 -0.93
N ALA A 143 8.70 4.40 -0.60
CA ALA A 143 8.91 3.71 0.68
C ALA A 143 8.70 4.63 1.88
N ALA A 144 9.14 5.90 1.80
CA ALA A 144 8.92 6.89 2.85
C ALA A 144 7.42 7.22 3.03
N ALA A 145 6.68 7.35 1.92
CA ALA A 145 5.24 7.53 1.93
C ALA A 145 4.52 6.35 2.61
N TYR A 146 4.93 5.14 2.25
CA TYR A 146 4.36 3.91 2.79
C TYR A 146 4.70 3.69 4.27
N GLY A 147 5.87 4.18 4.71
CA GLY A 147 6.27 4.15 6.12
C GLY A 147 5.28 4.86 7.04
N GLY A 148 4.55 5.85 6.53
CA GLY A 148 3.47 6.50 7.26
C GLY A 148 2.31 5.59 7.66
N ASN A 149 2.07 4.51 6.92
CA ASN A 149 1.01 3.55 7.23
C ASN A 149 1.28 2.69 8.49
N VAL A 150 2.47 2.78 9.07
CA VAL A 150 2.76 2.18 10.39
C VAL A 150 1.98 2.91 11.48
N ILE A 151 1.70 4.20 11.29
CA ILE A 151 0.91 5.00 12.22
C ILE A 151 -0.57 4.72 11.93
N ARG A 152 -1.21 4.00 12.84
CA ARG A 152 -2.63 3.67 12.74
C ARG A 152 -3.46 4.71 13.49
N GLY A 153 -4.26 5.45 12.73
CA GLY A 153 -5.15 6.45 13.27
C GLY A 153 -6.55 5.91 13.61
N PRO A 154 -7.45 6.80 14.01
CA PRO A 154 -8.82 6.44 14.43
C PRO A 154 -9.64 5.71 13.36
N SER A 155 -9.31 5.91 12.09
CA SER A 155 -10.00 5.25 10.96
C SER A 155 -9.45 3.86 10.61
N SER A 156 -8.48 3.34 11.38
CA SER A 156 -7.99 1.99 11.14
C SER A 156 -8.97 0.95 11.68
N SER A 157 -9.08 -0.19 10.99
CA SER A 157 -9.97 -1.27 11.39
C SER A 157 -9.67 -1.84 12.79
N ILE A 158 -8.43 -1.71 13.28
CA ILE A 158 -8.04 -2.24 14.59
C ILE A 158 -8.73 -1.53 15.75
N PRO A 159 -8.70 -0.18 15.87
CA PRO A 159 -9.45 0.51 16.90
C PRO A 159 -10.97 0.29 16.82
N LEU A 160 -11.52 0.17 15.62
CA LEU A 160 -12.95 -0.05 15.42
C LEU A 160 -13.42 -1.47 15.81
N VAL A 161 -12.54 -2.45 15.80
CA VAL A 161 -12.85 -3.82 16.23
C VAL A 161 -12.75 -3.96 17.75
N ILE A 162 -11.94 -3.13 18.41
CA ILE A 162 -11.73 -3.16 19.87
C ILE A 162 -12.79 -2.31 20.60
N ALA A 163 -13.35 -1.33 19.92
CA ALA A 163 -14.41 -0.46 20.45
C ALA A 163 -15.79 -1.09 20.27
#